data_e1b9b85e019d59cbdb53f666ad0082c0
#
_entry.id   e1b9b85e019d59cbdb53f666ad0082c0
#
_cell.length_a   1.000
_cell.length_b   1.000
_cell.length_c   1.000
_cell.angle_alpha   90.00
_cell.angle_beta   90.00
_cell.angle_gamma   90.00
#
_symmetry.space_group_name_H-M   'P 1'
#
loop_
_entity.id
_entity.type
_entity.pdbx_description
1 polymer ?
#
loop_
_entity_poly.entity_id
_entity_poly.type
_entity_poly.pdbx_seq_one_letter_code
_entity_poly.pdbx_strand_id
1 'polypeptide(L)'
;LIACSCRTTPWLTAWEESQRMALEADPTFRECASLKGGEAGLKCARSIALISYRSYEGYNLTQAEADVDCMFADRAGSYQRYQGKKLADRFDAYSYYYLAKSVDSNNIGRGRGGCEAALATIKARTIVIGIDSDRLFPVCEQKFLADHIPGAEYKEITSRFGHDGFLLENDQLKEVIEPLMN
;
A
#
# COMPACT_ATOMS: atom_id res chain seq x y z
N LEU A 1 -13.01 -0.47 8.23
CA LEU A 1 -12.17 -0.03 7.09
C LEU A 1 -10.85 0.47 7.63
N ILE A 2 -9.72 -0.01 7.13
CA ILE A 2 -8.39 0.36 7.63
C ILE A 2 -7.53 0.80 6.44
N ALA A 3 -6.92 2.00 6.52
CA ALA A 3 -5.92 2.49 5.57
C ALA A 3 -6.31 2.29 4.09
N CYS A 4 -7.52 2.69 3.72
CA CYS A 4 -8.08 2.49 2.37
C CYS A 4 -8.79 3.75 1.86
N SER A 5 -9.22 3.71 0.60
CA SER A 5 -9.96 4.79 -0.06
C SER A 5 -11.15 4.25 -0.87
N CYS A 6 -12.09 5.13 -1.22
CA CYS A 6 -13.26 4.76 -2.04
C CYS A 6 -12.94 4.64 -3.55
N ARG A 7 -11.82 5.17 -3.98
CA ARG A 7 -11.35 5.13 -5.37
C ARG A 7 -9.83 5.25 -5.42
N THR A 8 -9.26 4.77 -6.50
CA THR A 8 -7.85 5.02 -6.79
C THR A 8 -7.63 6.50 -7.09
N THR A 9 -6.64 7.08 -6.43
CA THR A 9 -6.22 8.47 -6.63
C THR A 9 -5.11 8.56 -7.68
N PRO A 10 -4.88 9.73 -8.31
CA PRO A 10 -3.73 9.94 -9.19
C PRO A 10 -2.39 9.62 -8.51
N TRP A 11 -2.28 9.87 -7.20
CA TRP A 11 -1.11 9.52 -6.40
C TRP A 11 -0.87 8.01 -6.37
N LEU A 12 -1.89 7.22 -6.08
CA LEU A 12 -1.79 5.77 -6.07
C LEU A 12 -1.51 5.22 -7.49
N THR A 13 -2.19 5.75 -8.51
CA THR A 13 -1.92 5.38 -9.91
C THR A 13 -0.46 5.63 -10.30
N ALA A 14 0.16 6.74 -9.84
CA ALA A 14 1.57 7.02 -10.12
C ALA A 14 2.51 5.97 -9.52
N TRP A 15 2.24 5.52 -8.29
CA TRP A 15 2.98 4.42 -7.66
C TRP A 15 2.81 3.11 -8.43
N GLU A 16 1.56 2.75 -8.76
CA GLU A 16 1.26 1.51 -9.48
C GLU A 16 1.84 1.51 -10.91
N GLU A 17 1.79 2.64 -11.61
CA GLU A 17 2.37 2.77 -12.95
C GLU A 17 3.89 2.65 -12.92
N SER A 18 4.57 3.26 -11.93
CA SER A 18 6.01 3.12 -11.78
C SER A 18 6.44 1.64 -11.61
N GLN A 19 5.63 0.87 -10.90
CA GLN A 19 5.85 -0.57 -10.72
C GLN A 19 5.61 -1.34 -12.03
N ARG A 20 4.55 -1.00 -12.77
CA ARG A 20 4.27 -1.60 -14.09
C ARG A 20 5.35 -1.30 -15.11
N MET A 21 5.84 -0.05 -15.14
CA MET A 21 6.97 0.33 -15.99
C MET A 21 8.23 -0.49 -15.69
N ALA A 22 8.49 -0.81 -14.42
CA ALA A 22 9.61 -1.67 -14.04
C ALA A 22 9.42 -3.11 -14.55
N LEU A 23 8.20 -3.65 -14.53
CA LEU A 23 7.87 -4.95 -15.12
C LEU A 23 8.03 -4.93 -16.65
N GLU A 24 7.54 -3.89 -17.29
CA GLU A 24 7.59 -3.75 -18.76
C GLU A 24 9.01 -3.52 -19.30
N ALA A 25 9.92 -2.99 -18.47
CA ALA A 25 11.33 -2.85 -18.80
C ALA A 25 12.11 -4.17 -18.80
N ASP A 26 11.57 -5.23 -18.20
CA ASP A 26 12.15 -6.57 -18.24
C ASP A 26 11.82 -7.24 -19.59
N PRO A 27 12.81 -7.51 -20.47
CA PRO A 27 12.55 -8.08 -21.78
C PRO A 27 11.85 -9.43 -21.72
N THR A 28 12.06 -10.19 -20.64
CA THR A 28 11.44 -11.52 -20.49
C THR A 28 9.97 -11.46 -20.08
N PHE A 29 9.47 -10.31 -19.65
CA PHE A 29 8.09 -10.17 -19.18
C PHE A 29 7.06 -10.46 -20.28
N ARG A 30 7.31 -10.01 -21.52
CA ARG A 30 6.39 -10.24 -22.65
C ARG A 30 6.76 -11.44 -23.54
N GLU A 31 8.02 -11.85 -23.50
CA GLU A 31 8.52 -12.92 -24.36
C GLU A 31 8.29 -14.32 -23.81
N CYS A 32 8.02 -14.41 -22.51
CA CYS A 32 7.93 -15.68 -21.85
C CYS A 32 6.50 -16.22 -21.87
N ALA A 33 6.29 -17.33 -22.55
CA ALA A 33 5.03 -18.10 -22.49
C ALA A 33 4.81 -18.76 -21.11
N SER A 34 5.75 -18.64 -20.19
CA SER A 34 5.70 -19.19 -18.84
C SER A 34 5.58 -18.08 -17.80
N LEU A 35 4.98 -18.38 -16.65
CA LEU A 35 4.88 -17.47 -15.49
C LEU A 35 6.23 -17.08 -14.86
N LYS A 36 7.35 -17.51 -15.43
CA LYS A 36 8.73 -17.19 -14.97
C LYS A 36 9.30 -15.94 -15.63
N GLY A 37 8.65 -15.38 -16.66
CA GLY A 37 9.07 -14.13 -17.29
C GLY A 37 8.85 -12.94 -16.38
N GLY A 38 9.69 -11.90 -16.50
CA GLY A 38 9.56 -10.65 -15.76
C GLY A 38 10.08 -10.67 -14.32
N GLU A 39 10.89 -11.65 -13.93
CA GLU A 39 11.39 -11.78 -12.57
C GLU A 39 12.24 -10.58 -12.13
N ALA A 40 13.10 -10.06 -12.99
CA ALA A 40 13.93 -8.89 -12.69
C ALA A 40 13.06 -7.64 -12.54
N GLY A 41 12.08 -7.46 -13.42
CA GLY A 41 11.07 -6.41 -13.34
C GLY A 41 10.24 -6.49 -12.05
N LEU A 42 9.83 -7.70 -11.65
CA LEU A 42 9.08 -7.92 -10.41
C LEU A 42 9.89 -7.55 -9.17
N LYS A 43 11.18 -7.88 -9.12
CA LYS A 43 12.09 -7.46 -8.04
C LYS A 43 12.15 -5.93 -7.93
N CYS A 44 12.26 -5.26 -9.07
CA CYS A 44 12.27 -3.80 -9.13
C CYS A 44 10.92 -3.20 -8.73
N ALA A 45 9.80 -3.71 -9.25
CA ALA A 45 8.45 -3.28 -8.91
C ALA A 45 8.20 -3.41 -7.39
N ARG A 46 8.58 -4.53 -6.78
CA ARG A 46 8.48 -4.71 -5.32
C ARG A 46 9.31 -3.70 -4.54
N SER A 47 10.51 -3.37 -5.04
CA SER A 47 11.38 -2.37 -4.42
C SER A 47 10.72 -0.98 -4.42
N ILE A 48 10.07 -0.59 -5.53
CA ILE A 48 9.31 0.66 -5.63
C ILE A 48 8.12 0.64 -4.65
N ALA A 49 7.32 -0.43 -4.66
CA ALA A 49 6.18 -0.60 -3.77
C ALA A 49 6.56 -0.48 -2.30
N LEU A 50 7.68 -1.06 -1.90
CA LEU A 50 8.12 -1.04 -0.50
C LEU A 50 8.36 0.38 0.02
N ILE A 51 8.85 1.29 -0.83
CA ILE A 51 9.04 2.70 -0.46
C ILE A 51 7.69 3.37 -0.17
N SER A 52 6.65 3.05 -0.94
CA SER A 52 5.31 3.62 -0.72
C SER A 52 4.64 3.10 0.55
N TYR A 53 5.00 1.90 1.02
CA TYR A 53 4.43 1.30 2.24
C TYR A 53 5.08 1.82 3.53
N ARG A 54 6.28 2.38 3.43
CA ARG A 54 7.06 2.82 4.58
C ARG A 54 7.01 4.33 4.78
N SER A 55 7.20 4.77 6.03
CA SER A 55 7.46 6.18 6.31
C SER A 55 8.96 6.48 6.23
N TYR A 56 9.30 7.75 6.08
CA TYR A 56 10.68 8.24 6.18
C TYR A 56 11.31 7.85 7.53
N GLU A 57 10.59 8.09 8.63
CA GLU A 57 11.09 7.82 9.99
C GLU A 57 11.34 6.33 10.21
N GLY A 58 10.37 5.47 9.89
CA GLY A 58 10.48 4.03 10.07
C GLY A 58 11.56 3.41 9.19
N TYR A 59 11.75 3.94 7.98
CA TYR A 59 12.81 3.48 7.10
C TYR A 59 14.21 3.82 7.64
N ASN A 60 14.42 5.07 8.05
CA ASN A 60 15.70 5.48 8.65
C ASN A 60 15.99 4.75 9.96
N LEU A 61 14.98 4.54 10.81
CA LEU A 61 15.15 3.80 12.05
C LEU A 61 15.66 2.37 11.82
N THR A 62 15.18 1.71 10.77
CA THR A 62 15.43 0.28 10.54
C THR A 62 16.58 0.01 9.57
N GLN A 63 16.90 0.94 8.68
CA GLN A 63 17.87 0.76 7.60
C GLN A 63 19.08 1.69 7.66
N ALA A 64 19.25 2.43 8.77
CA ALA A 64 20.45 3.24 8.96
C ALA A 64 21.72 2.37 9.02
N GLU A 65 22.82 2.86 8.45
CA GLU A 65 24.13 2.24 8.62
C GLU A 65 24.59 2.35 10.09
N ALA A 66 25.38 1.37 10.52
CA ALA A 66 25.99 1.42 11.84
C ALA A 66 27.09 2.48 11.92
N ASP A 67 27.81 2.67 10.83
CA ASP A 67 28.82 3.73 10.66
C ASP A 67 28.23 4.83 9.76
N VAL A 68 28.00 6.01 10.32
CA VAL A 68 27.44 7.16 9.60
C VAL A 68 28.42 7.81 8.63
N ASP A 69 29.71 7.55 8.79
CA ASP A 69 30.79 8.07 7.96
C ASP A 69 31.14 7.14 6.80
N CYS A 70 30.45 6.00 6.64
CA CYS A 70 30.69 5.08 5.54
C CYS A 70 30.46 5.78 4.19
N MET A 71 31.43 5.64 3.27
CA MET A 71 31.38 6.28 1.96
C MET A 71 30.28 5.70 1.08
N PHE A 72 29.99 4.40 1.18
CA PHE A 72 28.99 3.70 0.41
C PHE A 72 28.01 2.98 1.34
N ALA A 73 26.88 3.63 1.61
CA ALA A 73 25.80 3.03 2.37
C ALA A 73 25.13 1.91 1.54
N ASP A 74 25.07 0.69 2.06
CA ASP A 74 24.49 -0.46 1.35
C ASP A 74 23.29 -1.10 2.08
N ARG A 75 23.09 -0.83 3.36
CA ARG A 75 22.08 -1.50 4.16
C ARG A 75 20.67 -1.31 3.59
N ALA A 76 20.30 -0.08 3.27
CA ALA A 76 19.01 0.21 2.65
C ALA A 76 18.90 -0.41 1.24
N GLY A 77 19.97 -0.34 0.45
CA GLY A 77 20.04 -0.94 -0.89
C GLY A 77 19.91 -2.46 -0.85
N SER A 78 20.66 -3.12 0.03
CA SER A 78 20.61 -4.58 0.20
C SER A 78 19.23 -5.04 0.70
N TYR A 79 18.59 -4.28 1.59
CA TYR A 79 17.23 -4.55 2.05
C TYR A 79 16.22 -4.48 0.90
N GLN A 80 16.29 -3.48 0.04
CA GLN A 80 15.45 -3.38 -1.15
C GLN A 80 15.61 -4.58 -2.08
N ARG A 81 16.86 -4.98 -2.38
CA ARG A 81 17.15 -6.18 -3.20
C ARG A 81 16.61 -7.46 -2.56
N TYR A 82 16.81 -7.61 -1.25
CA TYR A 82 16.28 -8.75 -0.49
C TYR A 82 14.75 -8.84 -0.57
N GLN A 83 14.05 -7.75 -0.37
CA GLN A 83 12.58 -7.73 -0.40
C GLN A 83 12.04 -7.97 -1.82
N GLY A 84 12.72 -7.46 -2.84
CA GLY A 84 12.41 -7.76 -4.24
C GLY A 84 12.52 -9.26 -4.52
N LYS A 85 13.67 -9.86 -4.16
CA LYS A 85 13.89 -11.30 -4.31
C LYS A 85 12.84 -12.12 -3.55
N LYS A 86 12.59 -11.78 -2.29
CA LYS A 86 11.63 -12.49 -1.44
C LYS A 86 10.22 -12.53 -2.04
N LEU A 87 9.81 -11.48 -2.75
CA LEU A 87 8.54 -11.51 -3.48
C LEU A 87 8.63 -12.41 -4.71
N ALA A 88 9.65 -12.25 -5.55
CA ALA A 88 9.81 -12.99 -6.80
C ALA A 88 9.93 -14.51 -6.57
N ASP A 89 10.46 -14.94 -5.42
CA ASP A 89 10.55 -16.37 -5.06
C ASP A 89 9.16 -17.03 -4.86
N ARG A 90 8.08 -16.24 -4.65
CA ARG A 90 6.73 -16.75 -4.33
C ARG A 90 5.60 -16.17 -5.16
N PHE A 91 5.90 -15.26 -6.06
CA PHE A 91 4.90 -14.53 -6.83
C PHE A 91 5.37 -14.36 -8.28
N ASP A 92 4.45 -14.24 -9.22
CA ASP A 92 4.78 -14.05 -10.63
C ASP A 92 4.48 -12.62 -11.10
N ALA A 93 5.22 -12.19 -12.13
CA ALA A 93 5.16 -10.85 -12.67
C ALA A 93 3.81 -10.53 -13.34
N TYR A 94 3.17 -11.50 -13.96
CA TYR A 94 1.87 -11.30 -14.64
C TYR A 94 0.76 -11.07 -13.63
N SER A 95 0.67 -11.91 -12.60
CA SER A 95 -0.28 -11.72 -11.51
C SER A 95 -0.09 -10.36 -10.84
N TYR A 96 1.15 -9.97 -10.58
CA TYR A 96 1.46 -8.66 -10.01
C TYR A 96 0.96 -7.52 -10.90
N TYR A 97 1.27 -7.58 -12.19
CA TYR A 97 0.86 -6.58 -13.17
C TYR A 97 -0.66 -6.39 -13.21
N TYR A 98 -1.39 -7.50 -13.29
CA TYR A 98 -2.85 -7.44 -13.37
C TYR A 98 -3.52 -7.07 -12.05
N LEU A 99 -2.95 -7.42 -10.91
CA LEU A 99 -3.42 -6.94 -9.61
C LEU A 99 -3.22 -5.43 -9.48
N ALA A 100 -2.05 -4.89 -9.85
CA ALA A 100 -1.81 -3.45 -9.92
C ALA A 100 -2.81 -2.74 -10.84
N LYS A 101 -3.08 -3.30 -12.04
CA LYS A 101 -4.13 -2.83 -12.95
C LYS A 101 -5.52 -2.84 -12.32
N SER A 102 -5.82 -3.86 -11.54
CA SER A 102 -7.11 -3.98 -10.84
C SER A 102 -7.27 -2.89 -9.78
N VAL A 103 -6.21 -2.55 -9.07
CA VAL A 103 -6.19 -1.43 -8.11
C VAL A 103 -6.50 -0.11 -8.81
N ASP A 104 -5.90 0.16 -9.98
CA ASP A 104 -6.21 1.37 -10.77
C ASP A 104 -7.68 1.48 -11.15
N SER A 105 -8.36 0.37 -11.31
CA SER A 105 -9.77 0.34 -11.68
C SER A 105 -10.72 0.58 -10.49
N ASN A 106 -10.20 0.61 -9.26
CA ASN A 106 -11.03 0.76 -8.07
C ASN A 106 -11.75 2.11 -8.05
N ASN A 107 -13.08 2.04 -8.03
CA ASN A 107 -13.96 3.20 -7.84
C ASN A 107 -15.36 2.70 -7.46
N ILE A 108 -15.68 2.78 -6.18
CA ILE A 108 -16.99 2.33 -5.67
C ILE A 108 -18.16 3.17 -6.17
N GLY A 109 -17.87 4.40 -6.60
CA GLY A 109 -18.87 5.32 -7.13
C GLY A 109 -19.24 5.12 -8.60
N ARG A 110 -18.50 4.26 -9.33
CA ARG A 110 -18.73 4.02 -10.76
C ARG A 110 -20.10 3.43 -11.00
N GLY A 111 -20.93 4.14 -11.77
CA GLY A 111 -22.32 3.74 -12.04
C GLY A 111 -23.28 3.88 -10.84
N ARG A 112 -22.85 4.55 -9.75
CA ARG A 112 -23.64 4.71 -8.50
C ARG A 112 -23.82 6.17 -8.09
N GLY A 113 -23.63 7.13 -9.00
CA GLY A 113 -23.77 8.54 -8.71
C GLY A 113 -22.58 9.19 -8.00
N GLY A 114 -21.41 8.54 -8.02
CA GLY A 114 -20.19 9.01 -7.37
C GLY A 114 -19.90 8.32 -6.04
N CYS A 115 -18.70 8.58 -5.49
CA CYS A 115 -18.25 7.94 -4.24
C CYS A 115 -19.14 8.32 -3.05
N GLU A 116 -19.53 9.57 -2.91
CA GLU A 116 -20.40 10.06 -1.85
C GLU A 116 -21.74 9.32 -1.83
N ALA A 117 -22.40 9.25 -3.01
CA ALA A 117 -23.67 8.54 -3.14
C ALA A 117 -23.53 7.03 -2.83
N ALA A 118 -22.43 6.41 -3.27
CA ALA A 118 -22.17 5.00 -2.97
C ALA A 118 -21.94 4.77 -1.48
N LEU A 119 -21.13 5.62 -0.82
CA LEU A 119 -20.85 5.54 0.62
C LEU A 119 -22.12 5.75 1.46
N ALA A 120 -22.98 6.68 1.06
CA ALA A 120 -24.27 6.95 1.74
C ALA A 120 -25.23 5.74 1.76
N THR A 121 -25.01 4.72 0.92
CA THR A 121 -25.82 3.48 0.92
C THR A 121 -25.38 2.47 1.97
N ILE A 122 -24.24 2.64 2.60
CA ILE A 122 -23.70 1.70 3.58
C ILE A 122 -24.52 1.77 4.86
N LYS A 123 -25.04 0.61 5.28
CA LYS A 123 -25.89 0.48 6.49
C LYS A 123 -25.18 -0.23 7.65
N ALA A 124 -24.04 -0.84 7.38
CA ALA A 124 -23.27 -1.53 8.40
C ALA A 124 -22.69 -0.52 9.40
N ARG A 125 -22.66 -0.88 10.69
CA ARG A 125 -21.86 -0.15 11.67
C ARG A 125 -20.41 -0.13 11.18
N THR A 126 -19.83 1.05 11.04
CA THR A 126 -18.55 1.23 10.39
C THR A 126 -17.61 2.03 11.28
N ILE A 127 -16.41 1.49 11.49
CA ILE A 127 -15.26 2.25 11.97
C ILE A 127 -14.26 2.38 10.82
N VAL A 128 -13.77 3.60 10.62
CA VAL A 128 -12.73 3.91 9.62
C VAL A 128 -11.45 4.28 10.36
N ILE A 129 -10.37 3.54 10.10
CA ILE A 129 -9.10 3.71 10.79
C ILE A 129 -8.08 4.28 9.81
N GLY A 130 -7.51 5.45 10.14
CA GLY A 130 -6.37 6.06 9.47
C GLY A 130 -5.08 5.80 10.23
N ILE A 131 -3.94 5.92 9.53
CA ILE A 131 -2.60 5.85 10.11
C ILE A 131 -1.92 7.19 9.84
N ASP A 132 -1.47 7.88 10.88
CA ASP A 132 -0.96 9.26 10.80
C ASP A 132 0.22 9.43 9.83
N SER A 133 1.08 8.43 9.72
CA SER A 133 2.26 8.44 8.85
C SER A 133 2.05 7.79 7.48
N ASP A 134 0.85 7.30 7.16
CA ASP A 134 0.55 6.66 5.87
C ASP A 134 0.60 7.68 4.73
N ARG A 135 1.51 7.45 3.78
CA ARG A 135 1.68 8.28 2.58
C ARG A 135 1.05 7.65 1.34
N LEU A 136 0.75 6.35 1.41
CA LEU A 136 0.09 5.64 0.31
C LEU A 136 -1.42 5.94 0.31
N PHE A 137 -2.04 5.83 1.48
CA PHE A 137 -3.43 6.19 1.74
C PHE A 137 -3.48 7.24 2.87
N PRO A 138 -3.23 8.52 2.57
CA PRO A 138 -3.22 9.57 3.57
C PRO A 138 -4.54 9.66 4.34
N VAL A 139 -4.49 10.07 5.59
CA VAL A 139 -5.65 10.14 6.51
C VAL A 139 -6.83 10.93 5.96
N CYS A 140 -6.63 11.84 5.02
CA CYS A 140 -7.72 12.56 4.35
C CYS A 140 -8.65 11.62 3.56
N GLU A 141 -8.14 10.51 3.02
CA GLU A 141 -8.95 9.52 2.33
C GLU A 141 -9.86 8.77 3.33
N GLN A 142 -9.36 8.41 4.51
CA GLN A 142 -10.16 7.75 5.53
C GLN A 142 -11.16 8.71 6.17
N LYS A 143 -10.78 9.96 6.40
CA LYS A 143 -11.72 11.00 6.86
C LYS A 143 -12.86 11.18 5.86
N PHE A 144 -12.56 11.23 4.57
CA PHE A 144 -13.58 11.28 3.52
C PHE A 144 -14.55 10.09 3.60
N LEU A 145 -14.06 8.87 3.84
CA LEU A 145 -14.93 7.70 4.03
C LEU A 145 -15.86 7.88 5.22
N ALA A 146 -15.31 8.29 6.37
CA ALA A 146 -16.09 8.46 7.59
C ALA A 146 -17.15 9.57 7.46
N ASP A 147 -16.83 10.64 6.78
CA ASP A 147 -17.73 11.78 6.57
C ASP A 147 -18.94 11.42 5.69
N HIS A 148 -18.81 10.43 4.80
CA HIS A 148 -19.86 10.07 3.84
C HIS A 148 -20.55 8.73 4.12
N ILE A 149 -20.07 7.95 5.09
CA ILE A 149 -20.78 6.74 5.55
C ILE A 149 -21.67 7.09 6.74
N PRO A 150 -23.00 6.90 6.66
CA PRO A 150 -23.90 7.23 7.74
C PRO A 150 -23.54 6.55 9.06
N GLY A 151 -23.30 7.35 10.10
CA GLY A 151 -22.98 6.84 11.43
C GLY A 151 -21.58 6.19 11.57
N ALA A 152 -20.68 6.40 10.61
CA ALA A 152 -19.30 5.92 10.73
C ALA A 152 -18.52 6.71 11.79
N GLU A 153 -17.65 5.99 12.48
CA GLU A 153 -16.70 6.58 13.42
C GLU A 153 -15.31 6.62 12.77
N TYR A 154 -14.62 7.77 12.84
CA TYR A 154 -13.21 7.88 12.46
C TYR A 154 -12.31 7.66 13.67
N LYS A 155 -11.30 6.83 13.52
CA LYS A 155 -10.21 6.64 14.48
C LYS A 155 -8.86 6.80 13.78
N GLU A 156 -7.89 7.33 14.49
CA GLU A 156 -6.52 7.48 13.99
C GLU A 156 -5.58 6.72 14.90
N ILE A 157 -4.71 5.89 14.32
CA ILE A 157 -3.62 5.23 15.05
C ILE A 157 -2.31 5.89 14.69
N THR A 158 -1.39 5.90 15.63
CA THR A 158 -0.04 6.43 15.45
C THR A 158 0.92 5.32 15.10
N SER A 159 1.67 5.47 14.02
CA SER A 159 2.73 4.54 13.64
C SER A 159 3.90 5.26 12.99
N ARG A 160 5.10 4.77 13.24
CA ARG A 160 6.31 5.20 12.54
C ARG A 160 6.51 4.51 11.19
N PHE A 161 5.69 3.51 10.87
CA PHE A 161 5.96 2.57 9.78
C PHE A 161 5.14 2.83 8.50
N GLY A 162 4.43 3.95 8.44
CA GLY A 162 3.63 4.30 7.27
C GLY A 162 2.43 3.36 7.10
N HIS A 163 2.12 3.03 5.86
CA HIS A 163 1.01 2.13 5.54
C HIS A 163 1.11 0.78 6.25
N ASP A 164 2.32 0.23 6.41
CA ASP A 164 2.53 -1.04 7.14
C ASP A 164 2.16 -0.97 8.63
N GLY A 165 1.84 0.20 9.18
CA GLY A 165 1.38 0.37 10.56
C GLY A 165 0.19 -0.54 10.91
N PHE A 166 -0.72 -0.78 9.97
CA PHE A 166 -1.85 -1.70 10.23
C PHE A 166 -1.44 -3.16 10.45
N LEU A 167 -0.22 -3.54 10.11
CA LEU A 167 0.35 -4.86 10.37
C LEU A 167 1.16 -4.93 11.67
N LEU A 168 1.53 -3.77 12.22
CA LEU A 168 2.48 -3.68 13.32
C LEU A 168 1.86 -3.15 14.61
N GLU A 169 0.88 -2.23 14.53
CA GLU A 169 0.24 -1.58 15.67
C GLU A 169 -0.95 -2.38 16.21
N ASN A 170 -0.72 -3.67 16.50
CA ASN A 170 -1.77 -4.61 16.89
C ASN A 170 -2.55 -4.18 18.14
N ASP A 171 -1.88 -3.58 19.14
CA ASP A 171 -2.51 -3.19 20.39
C ASP A 171 -3.48 -2.02 20.15
N GLN A 172 -3.08 -0.99 19.40
CA GLN A 172 -3.95 0.12 19.05
C GLN A 172 -5.15 -0.34 18.20
N LEU A 173 -4.92 -1.24 17.23
CA LEU A 173 -6.00 -1.81 16.42
C LEU A 173 -6.97 -2.62 17.27
N LYS A 174 -6.46 -3.41 18.22
CA LYS A 174 -7.28 -4.19 19.14
C LYS A 174 -8.17 -3.27 19.97
N GLU A 175 -7.64 -2.24 20.59
CA GLU A 175 -8.41 -1.24 21.36
C GLU A 175 -9.56 -0.62 20.56
N VAL A 176 -9.34 -0.36 19.28
CA VAL A 176 -10.35 0.23 18.39
C VAL A 176 -11.39 -0.80 17.95
N ILE A 177 -11.02 -2.06 17.71
CA ILE A 177 -11.88 -3.08 17.12
C ILE A 177 -12.66 -3.88 18.17
N GLU A 178 -12.09 -4.14 19.33
CA GLU A 178 -12.72 -4.95 20.40
C GLU A 178 -14.14 -4.47 20.79
N PRO A 179 -14.42 -3.16 20.88
CA PRO A 179 -15.78 -2.69 21.17
C PRO A 179 -16.82 -3.01 20.08
N LEU A 180 -16.41 -3.41 18.89
CA LEU A 180 -17.31 -3.85 17.82
C LEU A 180 -17.70 -5.32 17.93
N MET A 181 -16.90 -6.11 18.65
CA MET A 181 -17.06 -7.55 18.75
C MET A 181 -18.00 -7.95 19.90
N ASN A 182 -18.35 -6.99 20.77
CA ASN A 182 -19.27 -7.12 21.88
C ASN A 182 -20.59 -6.41 21.57
#